data_c14d7478a1849e10ac1eb2185382d3fa
#
_entry.id   c14d7478a1849e10ac1eb2185382d3fa
#
_cell.length_a   1.000
_cell.length_b   1.000
_cell.length_c   1.000
_cell.angle_alpha   90.00
_cell.angle_beta   90.00
_cell.angle_gamma   90.00
#
_symmetry.space_group_name_H-M   'P 1'
#
loop_
_entity.id
_entity.type
_entity.pdbx_description
1 polymer ?
#
loop_
_entity_poly.entity_id
_entity_poly.type
_entity_poly.pdbx_seq_one_letter_code
_entity_poly.pdbx_strand_id
1 'polypeptide(L)'
;MMLRIEAPLLPVAIALIVGIAIGEWIKTPIVVFAAMAGILIITLFLRYHPRWQTTTILICVTLFGCIIRQYQENNMKVCWPEYPAEWQAVVIDEPIEKTKTMTVDVLLANSRQKVRCHIAKSNDSQEISVGDGLILTTHIHEIRNKTSNLHHSTTRQNSNKIASDHLKQQNHSKNQNHSTFDYQRFMASRGFTGEAYVRPFDWDWGIVDISHLSRIERLRLRFMTYRNILLKHIQEWKLDKATEGVIKAMTLGDRSDLSPTVKTTYTQAGASHILALSGMHLTIIFFIINLLMNWRKAELISQAIIVTTLWAYALLVGLSPSVTRSAFMISVYALLSVGYRDSAPINTLSFTAIVMLIINPLALYDVSFQLSYVAVCTILLGNSLFRKAIPIEWLMNHRIVKWIWGITLVSLAAQIGTAPLVAYHFGVFNPCALLANFFLIPLATLTIILTILALTTIWFPWLSDLFVMALSFVVKTMNHLLQLVTEIPYSHLNFEPFSVILTLFIYILMGIAFILSIKYLKMHCIIK
;
A
#
# COMPACT_ATOMS: atom_id res chain seq x y z
N MET A 1 -10.64 11.02 33.87
CA MET A 1 -9.29 10.99 33.30
C MET A 1 -9.35 11.66 31.91
N MET A 2 -8.84 12.89 31.81
CA MET A 2 -8.93 13.72 30.58
C MET A 2 -8.27 13.02 29.41
N LEU A 3 -8.97 12.91 28.29
CA LEU A 3 -8.38 12.65 26.96
C LEU A 3 -7.51 13.86 26.55
N ARG A 4 -6.37 14.07 27.20
CA ARG A 4 -5.24 14.73 26.56
C ARG A 4 -4.69 13.69 25.60
N ILE A 5 -4.99 13.84 24.31
CA ILE A 5 -4.25 13.14 23.27
C ILE A 5 -2.86 13.78 23.31
N GLU A 6 -1.98 13.26 24.16
CA GLU A 6 -0.58 13.65 24.17
C GLU A 6 0.08 13.03 22.94
N ALA A 7 -0.15 13.66 21.81
CA ALA A 7 0.42 13.28 20.53
C ALA A 7 1.39 14.38 20.04
N PRO A 8 2.53 14.59 20.72
CA PRO A 8 3.47 15.65 20.37
C PRO A 8 4.06 15.49 18.97
N LEU A 9 4.11 14.28 18.43
CA LEU A 9 4.62 14.01 17.07
C LEU A 9 3.60 14.28 15.97
N LEU A 10 2.32 14.37 16.27
CA LEU A 10 1.29 14.61 15.26
C LEU A 10 1.46 15.96 14.55
N PRO A 11 1.67 17.10 15.23
CA PRO A 11 1.93 18.37 14.55
C PRO A 11 3.20 18.34 13.69
N VAL A 12 4.23 17.60 14.14
CA VAL A 12 5.49 17.44 13.39
C VAL A 12 5.25 16.65 12.10
N ALA A 13 4.48 15.55 12.17
CA ALA A 13 4.11 14.78 11.00
C ALA A 13 3.29 15.62 10.00
N ILE A 14 2.33 16.38 10.49
CA ILE A 14 1.51 17.28 9.65
C ILE A 14 2.40 18.35 8.99
N ALA A 15 3.30 18.99 9.73
CA ALA A 15 4.21 19.99 9.20
C ALA A 15 5.10 19.41 8.09
N LEU A 16 5.61 18.19 8.27
CA LEU A 16 6.40 17.49 7.26
C LEU A 16 5.58 17.19 6.01
N ILE A 17 4.36 16.67 6.15
CA ILE A 17 3.43 16.39 5.04
C ILE A 17 3.15 17.67 4.25
N VAL A 18 2.84 18.77 4.94
CA VAL A 18 2.59 20.08 4.32
C VAL A 18 3.83 20.55 3.57
N GLY A 19 5.02 20.39 4.15
CA GLY A 19 6.28 20.74 3.51
C GLY A 19 6.54 19.96 2.23
N ILE A 20 6.33 18.64 2.25
CA ILE A 20 6.45 17.79 1.06
C ILE A 20 5.43 18.21 -0.01
N ALA A 21 4.21 18.54 0.36
CA ALA A 21 3.17 18.98 -0.58
C ALA A 21 3.51 20.34 -1.22
N ILE A 22 3.95 21.32 -0.43
CA ILE A 22 4.33 22.66 -0.91
C ILE A 22 5.63 22.62 -1.73
N GLY A 23 6.54 21.69 -1.41
CA GLY A 23 7.84 21.53 -2.09
C GLY A 23 7.72 21.28 -3.60
N GLU A 24 6.54 20.94 -4.10
CA GLU A 24 6.25 20.83 -5.54
C GLU A 24 6.33 22.16 -6.28
N TRP A 25 5.94 23.23 -5.62
CA TRP A 25 5.86 24.57 -6.24
C TRP A 25 7.14 25.39 -6.06
N ILE A 26 7.98 25.01 -5.11
CA ILE A 26 9.22 25.73 -4.82
C ILE A 26 10.38 25.07 -5.58
N LYS A 27 10.93 25.77 -6.59
CA LYS A 27 11.98 25.22 -7.47
C LYS A 27 13.41 25.55 -7.04
N THR A 28 13.60 26.35 -5.99
CA THR A 28 14.92 26.85 -5.56
C THR A 28 15.32 26.28 -4.19
N PRO A 29 16.01 25.13 -4.11
CA PRO A 29 16.36 24.49 -2.83
C PRO A 29 17.29 25.35 -1.96
N ILE A 30 18.17 26.15 -2.57
CA ILE A 30 19.14 27.01 -1.85
C ILE A 30 18.42 28.06 -0.99
N VAL A 31 17.38 28.70 -1.53
CA VAL A 31 16.58 29.70 -0.80
C VAL A 31 15.86 29.08 0.40
N VAL A 32 15.31 27.87 0.22
CA VAL A 32 14.64 27.14 1.29
C VAL A 32 15.63 26.73 2.39
N PHE A 33 16.83 26.30 2.00
CA PHE A 33 17.88 25.94 2.95
C PHE A 33 18.35 27.15 3.75
N ALA A 34 18.57 28.29 3.09
CA ALA A 34 18.97 29.55 3.75
C ALA A 34 17.87 30.05 4.71
N ALA A 35 16.60 29.98 4.30
CA ALA A 35 15.47 30.33 5.16
C ALA A 35 15.39 29.40 6.39
N MET A 36 15.58 28.11 6.22
CA MET A 36 15.60 27.14 7.32
C MET A 36 16.73 27.43 8.31
N ALA A 37 17.94 27.71 7.82
CA ALA A 37 19.08 28.07 8.67
C ALA A 37 18.81 29.35 9.46
N GLY A 38 18.27 30.40 8.83
CA GLY A 38 17.89 31.64 9.48
C GLY A 38 16.84 31.45 10.60
N ILE A 39 15.82 30.66 10.33
CA ILE A 39 14.76 30.34 11.31
C ILE A 39 15.32 29.50 12.46
N LEU A 40 16.25 28.59 12.20
CA LEU A 40 16.89 27.78 13.23
C LEU A 40 17.71 28.65 14.19
N ILE A 41 18.37 29.69 13.68
CA ILE A 41 19.05 30.68 14.51
C ILE A 41 18.06 31.46 15.38
N ILE A 42 16.91 31.86 14.80
CA ILE A 42 15.86 32.57 15.53
C ILE A 42 15.30 31.70 16.66
N THR A 43 15.18 30.37 16.49
CA THR A 43 14.68 29.48 17.56
C THR A 43 15.56 29.49 18.80
N LEU A 44 16.88 29.71 18.67
CA LEU A 44 17.78 29.81 19.80
C LEU A 44 17.50 31.04 20.65
N PHE A 45 17.13 32.17 20.03
CA PHE A 45 16.78 33.42 20.75
C PHE A 45 15.39 33.35 21.38
N LEU A 46 14.47 32.50 20.89
CA LEU A 46 13.11 32.33 21.42
C LEU A 46 13.01 31.34 22.59
N ARG A 47 14.13 30.97 23.20
CA ARG A 47 14.20 29.97 24.28
C ARG A 47 13.23 30.23 25.44
N TYR A 48 12.93 31.45 25.73
CA TYR A 48 12.05 31.86 26.84
C TYR A 48 10.56 31.95 26.46
N HIS A 49 10.21 31.70 25.16
CA HIS A 49 8.83 31.79 24.67
C HIS A 49 8.39 30.45 24.04
N PRO A 50 7.93 29.46 24.81
CA PRO A 50 7.71 28.09 24.34
C PRO A 50 6.71 27.98 23.19
N ARG A 51 5.71 28.85 23.11
CA ARG A 51 4.73 28.84 22.00
C ARG A 51 5.37 29.26 20.68
N TRP A 52 6.16 30.31 20.68
CA TRP A 52 6.88 30.79 19.49
C TRP A 52 7.96 29.78 19.06
N GLN A 53 8.65 29.19 20.01
CA GLN A 53 9.64 28.14 19.77
C GLN A 53 8.99 26.93 19.05
N THR A 54 7.84 26.47 19.52
CA THR A 54 7.11 25.36 18.86
C THR A 54 6.72 25.74 17.43
N THR A 55 6.22 26.94 17.21
CA THR A 55 5.84 27.42 15.87
C THR A 55 7.03 27.46 14.93
N THR A 56 8.16 28.00 15.37
CA THR A 56 9.38 28.07 14.55
C THR A 56 9.96 26.69 14.23
N ILE A 57 9.90 25.73 15.16
CA ILE A 57 10.28 24.34 14.90
C ILE A 57 9.39 23.71 13.82
N LEU A 58 8.06 23.89 13.89
CA LEU A 58 7.14 23.37 12.88
C LEU A 58 7.40 23.97 11.50
N ILE A 59 7.73 25.29 11.42
CA ILE A 59 8.13 25.93 10.15
C ILE A 59 9.42 25.31 9.63
N CYS A 60 10.43 25.07 10.48
CA CYS A 60 11.67 24.39 10.08
C CYS A 60 11.39 22.97 9.53
N VAL A 61 10.51 22.21 10.16
CA VAL A 61 10.11 20.87 9.68
C VAL A 61 9.40 20.96 8.32
N THR A 62 8.55 21.98 8.12
CA THR A 62 7.89 22.21 6.82
C THR A 62 8.93 22.51 5.73
N LEU A 63 9.90 23.38 6.00
CA LEU A 63 10.98 23.69 5.05
C LEU A 63 11.86 22.48 4.78
N PHE A 64 12.16 21.67 5.80
CA PHE A 64 12.85 20.41 5.64
C PHE A 64 12.08 19.44 4.72
N GLY A 65 10.76 19.34 4.85
CA GLY A 65 9.91 18.59 3.94
C GLY A 65 10.05 19.04 2.48
N CYS A 66 10.11 20.34 2.22
CA CYS A 66 10.35 20.87 0.88
C CYS A 66 11.73 20.42 0.32
N ILE A 67 12.78 20.50 1.16
CA ILE A 67 14.15 20.14 0.76
C ILE A 67 14.26 18.66 0.40
N ILE A 68 13.78 17.76 1.26
CA ILE A 68 13.87 16.31 1.00
C ILE A 68 13.09 15.90 -0.26
N ARG A 69 11.94 16.55 -0.52
CA ARG A 69 11.20 16.32 -1.75
C ARG A 69 12.00 16.70 -2.99
N GLN A 70 12.56 17.92 -3.01
CA GLN A 70 13.34 18.41 -4.15
C GLN A 70 14.60 17.56 -4.37
N TYR A 71 15.26 17.15 -3.29
CA TYR A 71 16.38 16.22 -3.36
C TYR A 71 16.00 14.91 -4.04
N GLN A 72 14.86 14.33 -3.62
CA GLN A 72 14.37 13.09 -4.20
C GLN A 72 13.97 13.25 -5.68
N GLU A 73 13.29 14.32 -6.04
CA GLU A 73 12.94 14.60 -7.44
C GLU A 73 14.18 14.76 -8.34
N ASN A 74 15.21 15.42 -7.83
CA ASN A 74 16.46 15.56 -8.58
C ASN A 74 17.20 14.23 -8.75
N ASN A 75 17.18 13.37 -7.74
CA ASN A 75 17.78 12.03 -7.81
C ASN A 75 17.03 11.10 -8.77
N MET A 76 15.75 11.36 -9.03
CA MET A 76 14.94 10.58 -9.97
C MET A 76 15.10 11.02 -11.43
N LYS A 77 15.69 12.20 -11.68
CA LYS A 77 15.96 12.68 -13.03
C LYS A 77 17.21 11.99 -13.57
N VAL A 78 16.99 11.06 -14.49
CA VAL A 78 18.07 10.34 -15.18
C VAL A 78 18.04 10.74 -16.64
N CYS A 79 19.17 11.16 -17.18
CA CYS A 79 19.32 11.39 -18.62
C CYS A 79 19.56 10.04 -19.29
N TRP A 80 18.58 9.55 -20.01
CA TRP A 80 18.69 8.33 -20.78
C TRP A 80 19.29 8.62 -22.17
N PRO A 81 20.10 7.70 -22.76
CA PRO A 81 20.63 7.85 -24.12
C PRO A 81 19.49 7.96 -25.13
N GLU A 82 19.67 8.78 -26.16
CA GLU A 82 18.68 8.94 -27.24
C GLU A 82 18.67 7.77 -28.25
N TYR A 83 19.63 6.86 -28.17
CA TYR A 83 19.78 5.68 -29.04
C TYR A 83 19.67 4.38 -28.23
N PRO A 84 19.30 3.27 -28.86
CA PRO A 84 19.27 1.97 -28.22
C PRO A 84 20.65 1.62 -27.67
N ALA A 85 20.71 1.19 -26.43
CA ALA A 85 21.92 0.76 -25.76
C ALA A 85 21.72 -0.63 -25.15
N GLU A 86 22.82 -1.31 -24.91
CA GLU A 86 22.82 -2.61 -24.22
C GLU A 86 22.83 -2.40 -22.69
N TRP A 87 21.88 -3.05 -22.02
CA TRP A 87 21.68 -2.95 -20.59
C TRP A 87 21.71 -4.31 -19.92
N GLN A 88 22.55 -4.48 -18.93
CA GLN A 88 22.50 -5.63 -18.04
C GLN A 88 21.51 -5.35 -16.91
N ALA A 89 20.53 -6.23 -16.73
CA ALA A 89 19.43 -6.03 -15.82
C ALA A 89 19.11 -7.31 -15.05
N VAL A 90 18.65 -7.15 -13.80
CA VAL A 90 18.14 -8.27 -12.97
C VAL A 90 16.66 -8.07 -12.74
N VAL A 91 15.88 -9.12 -12.92
CA VAL A 91 14.43 -9.12 -12.67
C VAL A 91 14.20 -9.03 -11.17
N ILE A 92 13.52 -7.96 -10.73
CA ILE A 92 13.32 -7.67 -9.31
C ILE A 92 11.92 -8.00 -8.79
N ASP A 93 10.95 -8.16 -9.66
CA ASP A 93 9.57 -8.47 -9.29
C ASP A 93 8.97 -9.48 -10.27
N GLU A 94 7.84 -10.11 -9.90
CA GLU A 94 7.22 -11.10 -10.77
C GLU A 94 6.74 -10.48 -12.07
N PRO A 95 7.06 -11.13 -13.22
CA PRO A 95 6.54 -10.71 -14.51
C PRO A 95 5.02 -10.77 -14.55
N ILE A 96 4.40 -9.70 -15.04
CA ILE A 96 2.93 -9.60 -15.16
C ILE A 96 2.56 -9.83 -16.62
N GLU A 97 1.82 -10.90 -16.87
CA GLU A 97 1.32 -11.21 -18.20
C GLU A 97 0.18 -10.26 -18.60
N LYS A 98 0.34 -9.59 -19.75
CA LYS A 98 -0.72 -8.82 -20.41
C LYS A 98 -1.10 -9.50 -21.72
N THR A 99 -2.09 -8.96 -22.43
CA THR A 99 -2.59 -9.53 -23.68
C THR A 99 -1.50 -9.73 -24.76
N LYS A 100 -0.60 -8.76 -24.94
CA LYS A 100 0.43 -8.76 -25.99
C LYS A 100 1.87 -8.67 -25.47
N THR A 101 2.05 -8.36 -24.20
CA THR A 101 3.37 -8.11 -23.60
C THR A 101 3.47 -8.73 -22.21
N MET A 102 4.69 -9.06 -21.81
CA MET A 102 5.06 -9.32 -20.42
C MET A 102 5.59 -8.01 -19.82
N THR A 103 5.07 -7.59 -18.67
CA THR A 103 5.62 -6.46 -17.93
C THR A 103 6.59 -6.99 -16.89
N VAL A 104 7.87 -6.63 -17.04
CA VAL A 104 8.97 -7.09 -16.21
C VAL A 104 9.62 -5.88 -15.54
N ASP A 105 9.66 -5.87 -14.22
CA ASP A 105 10.32 -4.82 -13.46
C ASP A 105 11.77 -5.23 -13.21
N VAL A 106 12.71 -4.43 -13.72
CA VAL A 106 14.15 -4.75 -13.67
C VAL A 106 14.95 -3.69 -12.95
N LEU A 107 16.06 -4.10 -12.37
CA LEU A 107 17.10 -3.23 -11.83
C LEU A 107 18.32 -3.32 -12.73
N LEU A 108 18.75 -2.18 -13.28
CA LEU A 108 19.95 -2.11 -14.11
C LEU A 108 21.19 -2.27 -13.24
N ALA A 109 22.09 -3.18 -13.65
CA ALA A 109 23.29 -3.52 -12.85
C ALA A 109 24.23 -2.32 -12.70
N ASN A 110 24.46 -1.55 -13.77
CA ASN A 110 25.45 -0.48 -13.78
C ASN A 110 24.96 0.81 -13.11
N SER A 111 23.68 1.17 -13.24
CA SER A 111 23.13 2.44 -12.77
C SER A 111 22.31 2.34 -11.50
N ARG A 112 21.95 1.12 -11.05
CA ARG A 112 21.01 0.85 -9.95
C ARG A 112 19.65 1.51 -10.14
N GLN A 113 19.27 1.80 -11.38
CA GLN A 113 17.98 2.39 -11.70
C GLN A 113 16.94 1.31 -11.92
N LYS A 114 15.73 1.54 -11.39
CA LYS A 114 14.60 0.65 -11.62
C LYS A 114 13.89 1.06 -12.90
N VAL A 115 13.75 0.12 -13.82
CA VAL A 115 13.10 0.33 -15.10
C VAL A 115 11.99 -0.69 -15.27
N ARG A 116 10.86 -0.25 -15.82
CA ARG A 116 9.77 -1.13 -16.23
C ARG A 116 9.90 -1.49 -17.68
N CYS A 117 10.09 -2.77 -17.97
CA CYS A 117 10.20 -3.29 -19.33
C CYS A 117 8.89 -3.94 -19.78
N HIS A 118 8.45 -3.60 -20.98
CA HIS A 118 7.35 -4.25 -21.68
C HIS A 118 7.94 -5.12 -22.79
N ILE A 119 8.15 -6.41 -22.48
CA ILE A 119 8.73 -7.38 -23.39
C ILE A 119 7.59 -7.97 -24.24
N ALA A 120 7.71 -7.99 -25.55
CA ALA A 120 6.72 -8.62 -26.40
C ALA A 120 6.66 -10.13 -26.12
N LYS A 121 5.45 -10.71 -26.13
CA LYS A 121 5.26 -12.12 -25.83
C LYS A 121 5.98 -13.02 -26.84
N SER A 122 6.79 -13.93 -26.32
CA SER A 122 7.42 -15.06 -26.98
C SER A 122 7.36 -16.27 -26.03
N ASN A 123 7.68 -17.45 -26.51
CA ASN A 123 7.74 -18.62 -25.63
C ASN A 123 8.76 -18.40 -24.50
N ASP A 124 9.92 -17.86 -24.86
CA ASP A 124 11.01 -17.61 -23.90
C ASP A 124 10.65 -16.54 -22.87
N SER A 125 9.86 -15.52 -23.27
CA SER A 125 9.45 -14.45 -22.32
C SER A 125 8.53 -14.94 -21.20
N GLN A 126 7.88 -16.10 -21.37
CA GLN A 126 7.02 -16.69 -20.32
C GLN A 126 7.83 -17.45 -19.26
N GLU A 127 9.08 -17.77 -19.53
CA GLU A 127 9.98 -18.45 -18.60
C GLU A 127 10.72 -17.49 -17.67
N ILE A 128 10.63 -16.17 -17.93
CA ILE A 128 11.29 -15.14 -17.11
C ILE A 128 10.77 -15.20 -15.67
N SER A 129 11.70 -15.32 -14.73
CA SER A 129 11.43 -15.40 -13.30
C SER A 129 12.20 -14.34 -12.51
N VAL A 130 11.79 -14.11 -11.25
CA VAL A 130 12.49 -13.18 -10.35
C VAL A 130 13.91 -13.68 -10.07
N GLY A 131 14.87 -12.78 -10.20
CA GLY A 131 16.29 -13.06 -10.00
C GLY A 131 17.05 -13.39 -11.27
N ASP A 132 16.35 -13.58 -12.40
CA ASP A 132 17.00 -13.83 -13.69
C ASP A 132 17.75 -12.60 -14.17
N GLY A 133 18.91 -12.84 -14.78
CA GLY A 133 19.69 -11.82 -15.46
C GLY A 133 19.27 -11.72 -16.92
N LEU A 134 19.05 -10.50 -17.37
CA LEU A 134 18.67 -10.18 -18.75
C LEU A 134 19.66 -9.20 -19.36
N ILE A 135 19.99 -9.41 -20.62
CA ILE A 135 20.70 -8.45 -21.48
C ILE A 135 19.64 -7.85 -22.40
N LEU A 136 19.44 -6.55 -22.31
CA LEU A 136 18.39 -5.81 -23.02
C LEU A 136 19.04 -4.82 -23.98
N THR A 137 18.74 -4.91 -25.28
CA THR A 137 19.16 -3.90 -26.27
C THR A 137 17.97 -3.02 -26.59
N THR A 138 17.80 -1.92 -25.86
CA THR A 138 16.60 -1.10 -25.98
C THR A 138 16.86 0.37 -25.65
N HIS A 139 15.91 1.21 -26.06
CA HIS A 139 15.85 2.61 -25.67
C HIS A 139 14.97 2.75 -24.42
N ILE A 140 15.54 3.30 -23.35
CA ILE A 140 14.80 3.60 -22.11
C ILE A 140 14.26 5.02 -22.22
N HIS A 141 12.96 5.16 -22.02
CA HIS A 141 12.26 6.45 -22.04
C HIS A 141 11.94 6.90 -20.61
N GLU A 142 11.88 8.21 -20.42
CA GLU A 142 11.27 8.76 -19.21
C GLU A 142 9.80 8.36 -19.12
N ILE A 143 9.34 8.07 -17.90
CA ILE A 143 7.94 7.73 -17.63
C ILE A 143 7.09 8.98 -17.86
N ARG A 144 6.13 8.92 -18.78
CA ARG A 144 5.21 10.02 -19.10
C ARG A 144 3.75 9.62 -18.88
N ASN A 145 2.93 10.57 -18.50
CA ASN A 145 1.48 10.37 -18.47
C ASN A 145 0.94 10.19 -19.90
N LYS A 146 0.11 9.18 -20.13
CA LYS A 146 -0.42 8.84 -21.48
C LYS A 146 -1.20 9.97 -22.18
N THR A 147 -1.62 10.99 -21.47
CA THR A 147 -2.37 12.14 -22.02
C THR A 147 -1.51 13.12 -22.82
N SER A 148 -0.17 13.07 -22.70
CA SER A 148 0.72 13.99 -23.44
C SER A 148 1.02 13.58 -24.88
N ASN A 149 0.68 12.36 -25.29
CA ASN A 149 1.01 11.86 -26.63
C ASN A 149 0.01 12.24 -27.74
N LEU A 150 -1.12 12.89 -27.41
CA LEU A 150 -2.11 13.33 -28.42
C LEU A 150 -1.75 14.64 -29.12
N HIS A 151 -0.80 15.41 -28.59
CA HIS A 151 -0.43 16.72 -29.17
C HIS A 151 0.78 16.72 -30.10
N HIS A 152 1.60 15.65 -30.13
CA HIS A 152 2.79 15.61 -31.00
C HIS A 152 2.66 14.77 -32.29
N SER A 153 1.54 14.07 -32.48
CA SER A 153 1.33 13.28 -33.73
C SER A 153 0.55 14.03 -34.82
N THR A 154 0.13 15.29 -34.58
CA THR A 154 -0.72 16.06 -35.51
C THR A 154 0.07 16.91 -36.52
N THR A 155 1.42 16.86 -36.55
CA THR A 155 2.21 17.69 -37.46
C THR A 155 2.72 16.96 -38.72
N ARG A 156 2.36 15.70 -38.94
CA ARG A 156 2.70 14.98 -40.16
C ARG A 156 1.58 14.06 -40.63
N GLN A 157 0.50 14.60 -41.16
CA GLN A 157 -0.36 13.96 -42.18
C GLN A 157 -1.50 14.87 -42.56
N ASN A 158 -1.19 15.93 -43.32
CA ASN A 158 -2.14 16.55 -44.22
C ASN A 158 -2.06 15.84 -45.55
N SER A 159 -2.87 14.84 -45.77
CA SER A 159 -3.42 14.41 -47.07
C SER A 159 -4.14 13.08 -46.90
N ASN A 160 -5.45 13.18 -46.67
CA ASN A 160 -6.54 12.29 -47.11
C ASN A 160 -7.77 12.56 -46.21
N LYS A 161 -8.35 13.72 -46.46
CA LYS A 161 -9.69 14.07 -45.98
C LYS A 161 -10.64 13.69 -47.13
N ILE A 162 -11.46 12.70 -46.94
CA ILE A 162 -12.81 12.44 -47.51
C ILE A 162 -13.04 10.92 -47.38
N ALA A 163 -13.49 10.41 -46.23
CA ALA A 163 -14.22 9.14 -46.07
C ALA A 163 -14.37 8.70 -44.61
N SER A 164 -14.54 9.60 -43.65
CA SER A 164 -14.63 9.16 -42.23
C SER A 164 -15.64 9.88 -41.35
N ASP A 165 -16.62 10.60 -41.91
CA ASP A 165 -17.56 11.39 -41.07
C ASP A 165 -18.71 10.56 -40.50
N HIS A 166 -18.96 9.34 -40.96
CA HIS A 166 -20.01 8.47 -40.41
C HIS A 166 -19.56 7.51 -39.30
N LEU A 167 -18.24 7.39 -39.05
CA LEU A 167 -17.70 6.56 -37.94
C LEU A 167 -17.32 7.37 -36.67
N LYS A 168 -17.42 8.70 -36.75
CA LYS A 168 -17.06 9.60 -35.63
C LYS A 168 -18.15 9.78 -34.59
N GLN A 169 -19.41 9.51 -34.91
CA GLN A 169 -20.50 9.72 -33.93
C GLN A 169 -20.69 8.57 -32.93
N GLN A 170 -20.17 7.37 -33.17
CA GLN A 170 -20.25 6.28 -32.21
C GLN A 170 -19.05 6.16 -31.25
N ASN A 171 -17.95 6.85 -31.53
CA ASN A 171 -16.75 6.84 -30.67
C ASN A 171 -16.63 8.04 -29.73
N HIS A 172 -17.56 9.00 -29.77
CA HIS A 172 -17.51 10.19 -28.90
C HIS A 172 -18.04 9.97 -27.49
N SER A 173 -18.69 8.83 -27.19
CA SER A 173 -19.20 8.55 -25.84
C SER A 173 -18.28 7.67 -24.97
N LYS A 174 -17.09 7.27 -25.46
CA LYS A 174 -16.20 6.34 -24.72
C LYS A 174 -14.85 6.89 -24.28
N ASN A 175 -14.49 8.14 -24.57
CA ASN A 175 -13.15 8.69 -24.30
C ASN A 175 -13.12 9.99 -23.49
N GLN A 176 -14.00 10.13 -22.50
CA GLN A 176 -13.79 11.08 -21.41
C GLN A 176 -13.51 10.35 -20.09
N ASN A 177 -12.57 9.40 -20.11
CA ASN A 177 -11.92 8.99 -18.88
C ASN A 177 -10.90 10.08 -18.51
N HIS A 178 -11.34 11.08 -17.79
CA HIS A 178 -10.48 11.89 -16.93
C HIS A 178 -9.93 10.96 -15.84
N SER A 179 -8.93 10.15 -16.17
CA SER A 179 -8.19 9.41 -15.17
C SER A 179 -7.40 10.45 -14.38
N THR A 180 -7.88 10.79 -13.18
CA THR A 180 -7.16 11.59 -12.17
C THR A 180 -5.87 10.87 -11.71
N PHE A 181 -5.61 9.67 -12.21
CA PHE A 181 -4.47 8.84 -11.84
C PHE A 181 -3.20 9.30 -12.57
N ASP A 182 -2.30 9.91 -11.82
CA ASP A 182 -0.97 10.30 -12.29
C ASP A 182 -0.02 9.10 -12.28
N TYR A 183 0.10 8.44 -13.44
CA TYR A 183 0.94 7.25 -13.62
C TYR A 183 2.42 7.57 -13.38
N GLN A 184 2.89 8.74 -13.78
CA GLN A 184 4.28 9.16 -13.60
C GLN A 184 4.62 9.26 -12.10
N ARG A 185 3.77 9.93 -11.31
CA ARG A 185 3.95 10.03 -9.85
C ARG A 185 3.86 8.68 -9.16
N PHE A 186 2.94 7.83 -9.59
CA PHE A 186 2.81 6.48 -9.06
C PHE A 186 4.09 5.66 -9.28
N MET A 187 4.68 5.71 -10.46
CA MET A 187 5.93 5.02 -10.76
C MET A 187 7.12 5.62 -10.00
N ALA A 188 7.19 6.95 -9.93
CA ALA A 188 8.21 7.66 -9.18
C ALA A 188 8.16 7.34 -7.68
N SER A 189 6.96 7.23 -7.08
CA SER A 189 6.81 6.85 -5.67
C SER A 189 7.35 5.45 -5.34
N ARG A 190 7.43 4.57 -6.35
CA ARG A 190 8.01 3.22 -6.29
C ARG A 190 9.48 3.15 -6.67
N GLY A 191 10.07 4.30 -7.04
CA GLY A 191 11.48 4.42 -7.40
C GLY A 191 11.80 4.04 -8.84
N PHE A 192 10.80 3.96 -9.74
CA PHE A 192 11.04 3.76 -11.16
C PHE A 192 11.43 5.06 -11.84
N THR A 193 12.48 5.00 -12.66
CA THR A 193 13.05 6.16 -13.37
C THR A 193 12.86 6.09 -14.88
N GLY A 194 12.52 4.92 -15.42
CA GLY A 194 12.34 4.73 -16.86
C GLY A 194 11.37 3.60 -17.20
N GLU A 195 10.94 3.62 -18.45
CA GLU A 195 10.10 2.62 -19.09
C GLU A 195 10.71 2.24 -20.45
N ALA A 196 10.72 0.94 -20.78
CA ALA A 196 11.28 0.44 -22.03
C ALA A 196 10.31 -0.53 -22.72
N TYR A 197 10.33 -0.52 -24.06
CA TYR A 197 9.61 -1.49 -24.90
C TYR A 197 10.64 -2.37 -25.60
N VAL A 198 10.59 -3.68 -25.33
CA VAL A 198 11.57 -4.65 -25.80
C VAL A 198 10.90 -5.60 -26.78
N ARG A 199 11.49 -5.73 -28.00
CA ARG A 199 11.02 -6.68 -29.00
C ARG A 199 11.50 -8.09 -28.66
N PRO A 200 10.94 -9.15 -29.30
CA PRO A 200 11.32 -10.53 -28.97
C PRO A 200 12.80 -10.86 -29.18
N PHE A 201 13.48 -10.15 -30.10
CA PHE A 201 14.88 -10.39 -30.47
C PHE A 201 15.87 -9.40 -29.85
N ASP A 202 15.37 -8.41 -29.08
CA ASP A 202 16.19 -7.35 -28.46
C ASP A 202 16.53 -7.68 -27.00
N TRP A 203 16.36 -8.93 -26.59
CA TRP A 203 16.73 -9.38 -25.25
C TRP A 203 17.24 -10.83 -25.29
N ASP A 204 18.10 -11.15 -24.34
CA ASP A 204 18.65 -12.49 -24.15
C ASP A 204 18.91 -12.76 -22.66
N TRP A 205 19.06 -14.01 -22.32
CA TRP A 205 19.49 -14.43 -21.00
C TRP A 205 20.96 -14.06 -20.76
N GLY A 206 21.26 -13.48 -19.62
CA GLY A 206 22.63 -13.10 -19.29
C GLY A 206 22.99 -13.38 -17.84
N ILE A 207 24.24 -13.73 -17.59
CA ILE A 207 24.78 -13.79 -16.23
C ILE A 207 25.10 -12.35 -15.83
N VAL A 208 24.25 -11.79 -14.97
CA VAL A 208 24.44 -10.42 -14.45
C VAL A 208 25.07 -10.50 -13.07
N ASP A 209 26.15 -9.73 -12.88
CA ASP A 209 26.78 -9.65 -11.56
C ASP A 209 25.88 -8.91 -10.57
N ILE A 210 25.39 -9.64 -9.58
CA ILE A 210 24.56 -9.12 -8.50
C ILE A 210 25.36 -8.53 -7.33
N SER A 211 26.70 -8.49 -7.42
CA SER A 211 27.56 -7.94 -6.35
C SER A 211 27.28 -6.46 -6.11
N HIS A 212 26.87 -5.75 -7.17
CA HIS A 212 26.50 -4.32 -7.12
C HIS A 212 25.16 -4.03 -6.43
N LEU A 213 24.31 -5.06 -6.24
CA LEU A 213 23.05 -4.93 -5.51
C LEU A 213 23.31 -4.69 -4.01
N SER A 214 22.43 -3.92 -3.37
CA SER A 214 22.45 -3.75 -1.93
C SER A 214 22.23 -5.09 -1.20
N ARG A 215 22.71 -5.20 0.04
CA ARG A 215 22.48 -6.40 0.86
C ARG A 215 20.99 -6.75 1.00
N ILE A 216 20.16 -5.71 1.11
CA ILE A 216 18.70 -5.88 1.26
C ILE A 216 18.09 -6.41 -0.05
N GLU A 217 18.49 -5.91 -1.21
CA GLU A 217 18.01 -6.39 -2.51
C GLU A 217 18.41 -7.84 -2.76
N ARG A 218 19.66 -8.20 -2.50
CA ARG A 218 20.11 -9.60 -2.60
C ARG A 218 19.33 -10.53 -1.67
N LEU A 219 19.07 -10.09 -0.44
CA LEU A 219 18.28 -10.86 0.51
C LEU A 219 16.82 -10.98 0.01
N ARG A 220 16.23 -9.91 -0.49
CA ARG A 220 14.90 -9.92 -1.09
C ARG A 220 14.81 -10.94 -2.23
N LEU A 221 15.73 -10.94 -3.18
CA LEU A 221 15.75 -11.90 -4.29
C LEU A 221 15.80 -13.35 -3.80
N ARG A 222 16.64 -13.67 -2.80
CA ARG A 222 16.67 -15.00 -2.20
C ARG A 222 15.32 -15.40 -1.59
N PHE A 223 14.67 -14.49 -0.86
CA PHE A 223 13.36 -14.78 -0.28
C PHE A 223 12.29 -14.94 -1.36
N MET A 224 12.36 -14.20 -2.46
CA MET A 224 11.46 -14.37 -3.60
C MET A 224 11.64 -15.75 -4.28
N THR A 225 12.85 -16.27 -4.33
CA THR A 225 13.09 -17.66 -4.79
C THR A 225 12.40 -18.68 -3.86
N TYR A 226 12.49 -18.51 -2.53
CA TYR A 226 11.75 -19.36 -1.60
C TYR A 226 10.24 -19.22 -1.77
N ARG A 227 9.73 -17.99 -2.02
CA ARG A 227 8.33 -17.78 -2.33
C ARG A 227 7.87 -18.59 -3.54
N ASN A 228 8.68 -18.64 -4.61
CA ASN A 228 8.36 -19.40 -5.81
C ASN A 228 8.29 -20.92 -5.53
N ILE A 229 9.12 -21.43 -4.62
CA ILE A 229 9.03 -22.83 -4.16
C ILE A 229 7.69 -23.07 -3.44
N LEU A 230 7.28 -22.16 -2.54
CA LEU A 230 6.01 -22.26 -1.84
C LEU A 230 4.81 -22.16 -2.79
N LEU A 231 4.89 -21.30 -3.81
CA LEU A 231 3.85 -21.19 -4.85
C LEU A 231 3.69 -22.50 -5.63
N LYS A 232 4.80 -23.18 -5.97
CA LYS A 232 4.76 -24.50 -6.62
C LYS A 232 4.11 -25.55 -5.73
N HIS A 233 4.41 -25.57 -4.44
CA HIS A 233 3.72 -26.48 -3.51
C HIS A 233 2.22 -26.23 -3.42
N ILE A 234 1.77 -24.95 -3.45
CA ILE A 234 0.33 -24.65 -3.49
C ILE A 234 -0.31 -25.17 -4.79
N GLN A 235 0.39 -25.12 -5.92
CA GLN A 235 -0.10 -25.69 -7.19
C GLN A 235 -0.27 -27.22 -7.13
N GLU A 236 0.60 -27.90 -6.39
CA GLU A 236 0.54 -29.35 -6.19
C GLU A 236 -0.71 -29.81 -5.43
N TRP A 237 -1.38 -28.92 -4.68
CA TRP A 237 -2.63 -29.22 -3.95
C TRP A 237 -3.83 -29.48 -4.86
N LYS A 238 -3.71 -29.27 -6.19
CA LYS A 238 -4.72 -29.55 -7.22
C LYS A 238 -6.09 -28.92 -6.92
N LEU A 239 -6.09 -27.72 -6.39
CA LEU A 239 -7.29 -26.94 -6.13
C LEU A 239 -7.89 -26.40 -7.44
N ASP A 240 -9.15 -25.98 -7.39
CA ASP A 240 -9.74 -25.22 -8.49
C ASP A 240 -9.02 -23.85 -8.65
N LYS A 241 -8.86 -23.38 -9.90
CA LYS A 241 -8.09 -22.16 -10.22
C LYS A 241 -8.53 -20.92 -9.45
N ALA A 242 -9.84 -20.78 -9.17
CA ALA A 242 -10.35 -19.64 -8.42
C ALA A 242 -9.89 -19.67 -6.94
N THR A 243 -9.98 -20.85 -6.30
CA THR A 243 -9.52 -21.07 -4.93
C THR A 243 -8.01 -20.94 -4.81
N GLU A 244 -7.25 -21.57 -5.71
CA GLU A 244 -5.80 -21.49 -5.76
C GLU A 244 -5.32 -20.04 -5.91
N GLY A 245 -5.85 -19.30 -6.88
CA GLY A 245 -5.49 -17.90 -7.10
C GLY A 245 -5.77 -17.00 -5.88
N VAL A 246 -6.88 -17.24 -5.16
CA VAL A 246 -7.19 -16.48 -3.93
C VAL A 246 -6.19 -16.83 -2.81
N ILE A 247 -5.86 -18.11 -2.62
CA ILE A 247 -4.87 -18.53 -1.62
C ILE A 247 -3.51 -17.90 -1.90
N LYS A 248 -2.99 -18.01 -3.13
CA LYS A 248 -1.72 -17.42 -3.54
C LYS A 248 -1.69 -15.91 -3.32
N ALA A 249 -2.77 -15.22 -3.71
CA ALA A 249 -2.87 -13.76 -3.55
C ALA A 249 -2.86 -13.32 -2.09
N MET A 250 -3.64 -14.01 -1.24
CA MET A 250 -3.80 -13.63 0.17
C MET A 250 -2.60 -14.01 1.02
N THR A 251 -1.90 -15.09 0.72
CA THR A 251 -0.81 -15.61 1.58
C THR A 251 0.57 -15.19 1.12
N LEU A 252 0.82 -15.26 -0.18
CA LEU A 252 2.13 -14.96 -0.79
C LEU A 252 2.13 -13.71 -1.69
N GLY A 253 0.96 -13.08 -1.92
CA GLY A 253 0.84 -11.86 -2.70
C GLY A 253 0.89 -12.05 -4.21
N ASP A 254 0.84 -13.29 -4.68
CA ASP A 254 0.79 -13.58 -6.11
C ASP A 254 -0.64 -13.46 -6.64
N ARG A 255 -0.82 -12.58 -7.61
CA ARG A 255 -2.11 -12.28 -8.24
C ARG A 255 -2.16 -12.66 -9.71
N SER A 256 -1.16 -13.34 -10.21
CA SER A 256 -1.06 -13.75 -11.62
C SER A 256 -2.24 -14.65 -12.01
N ASP A 257 -2.58 -15.61 -11.15
CA ASP A 257 -3.61 -16.61 -11.39
C ASP A 257 -5.04 -16.17 -11.04
N LEU A 258 -5.21 -14.92 -10.55
CA LEU A 258 -6.54 -14.41 -10.23
C LEU A 258 -7.38 -14.17 -11.48
N SER A 259 -8.47 -14.90 -11.63
CA SER A 259 -9.41 -14.70 -12.74
C SER A 259 -10.05 -13.30 -12.70
N PRO A 260 -10.35 -12.71 -13.88
CA PRO A 260 -11.05 -11.43 -13.95
C PRO A 260 -12.38 -11.42 -13.17
N THR A 261 -13.10 -12.53 -13.18
CA THR A 261 -14.37 -12.69 -12.44
C THR A 261 -14.17 -12.56 -10.94
N VAL A 262 -13.20 -13.27 -10.36
CA VAL A 262 -12.84 -13.14 -8.93
C VAL A 262 -12.45 -11.71 -8.60
N LYS A 263 -11.56 -11.09 -9.40
CA LYS A 263 -11.17 -9.69 -9.18
C LYS A 263 -12.38 -8.74 -9.16
N THR A 264 -13.31 -8.92 -10.09
CA THR A 264 -14.53 -8.08 -10.17
C THR A 264 -15.43 -8.29 -8.96
N THR A 265 -15.72 -9.55 -8.56
CA THR A 265 -16.54 -9.86 -7.38
C THR A 265 -15.98 -9.21 -6.11
N TYR A 266 -14.66 -9.36 -5.86
CA TYR A 266 -14.01 -8.75 -4.70
C TYR A 266 -14.05 -7.21 -4.75
N THR A 267 -13.94 -6.63 -5.95
CA THR A 267 -14.00 -5.17 -6.11
C THR A 267 -15.41 -4.64 -5.85
N GLN A 268 -16.43 -5.28 -6.40
CA GLN A 268 -17.83 -4.90 -6.22
C GLN A 268 -18.30 -5.07 -4.78
N ALA A 269 -17.81 -6.10 -4.07
CA ALA A 269 -18.08 -6.29 -2.65
C ALA A 269 -17.26 -5.34 -1.73
N GLY A 270 -16.37 -4.50 -2.28
CA GLY A 270 -15.50 -3.63 -1.49
C GLY A 270 -14.34 -4.36 -0.78
N ALA A 271 -14.03 -5.57 -1.20
CA ALA A 271 -13.09 -6.50 -0.58
C ALA A 271 -11.73 -6.60 -1.28
N SER A 272 -11.45 -5.76 -2.30
CA SER A 272 -10.17 -5.79 -3.05
C SER A 272 -8.94 -5.70 -2.16
N HIS A 273 -9.06 -5.05 -1.00
CA HIS A 273 -7.98 -4.89 -0.03
C HIS A 273 -7.55 -6.21 0.64
N ILE A 274 -8.38 -7.24 0.59
CA ILE A 274 -8.10 -8.58 1.13
C ILE A 274 -7.27 -9.40 0.14
N LEU A 275 -7.53 -9.28 -1.17
CA LEU A 275 -6.67 -9.87 -2.22
C LEU A 275 -5.30 -9.18 -2.30
N ALA A 276 -5.21 -7.96 -1.76
CA ALA A 276 -3.93 -7.27 -1.57
C ALA A 276 -3.35 -7.65 -0.22
N LEU A 277 -2.07 -8.00 -0.19
CA LEU A 277 -1.38 -8.13 1.09
C LEU A 277 -1.50 -6.82 1.88
N SER A 278 -2.08 -6.91 3.05
CA SER A 278 -2.43 -5.76 3.90
C SER A 278 -1.86 -5.87 5.30
N GLY A 279 -1.98 -4.78 6.06
CA GLY A 279 -1.63 -4.78 7.48
C GLY A 279 -2.37 -5.83 8.32
N MET A 280 -3.58 -6.20 7.92
CA MET A 280 -4.35 -7.25 8.58
C MET A 280 -3.60 -8.60 8.54
N HIS A 281 -2.98 -8.97 7.42
CA HIS A 281 -2.20 -10.21 7.28
C HIS A 281 -1.02 -10.25 8.27
N LEU A 282 -0.28 -9.14 8.38
CA LEU A 282 0.81 -9.05 9.34
C LEU A 282 0.30 -9.06 10.78
N THR A 283 -0.83 -8.44 11.06
CA THR A 283 -1.44 -8.45 12.39
C THR A 283 -1.86 -9.86 12.79
N ILE A 284 -2.35 -10.68 11.86
CA ILE A 284 -2.69 -12.09 12.10
C ILE A 284 -1.40 -12.88 12.43
N ILE A 285 -0.35 -12.72 11.63
CA ILE A 285 0.93 -13.37 11.87
C ILE A 285 1.52 -12.93 13.22
N PHE A 286 1.51 -11.62 13.50
CA PHE A 286 1.92 -11.08 14.80
C PHE A 286 1.17 -11.74 15.96
N PHE A 287 -0.15 -11.86 15.84
CA PHE A 287 -0.99 -12.45 16.88
C PHE A 287 -0.69 -13.94 17.08
N ILE A 288 -0.49 -14.70 16.02
CA ILE A 288 -0.13 -16.13 16.09
C ILE A 288 1.21 -16.29 16.82
N ILE A 289 2.24 -15.52 16.43
CA ILE A 289 3.56 -15.62 17.05
C ILE A 289 3.51 -15.19 18.51
N ASN A 290 2.79 -14.09 18.80
CA ASN A 290 2.63 -13.61 20.17
C ASN A 290 1.91 -14.63 21.08
N LEU A 291 0.93 -15.37 20.53
CA LEU A 291 0.26 -16.45 21.25
C LEU A 291 1.21 -17.62 21.56
N LEU A 292 2.08 -17.98 20.60
CA LEU A 292 3.08 -19.05 20.74
C LEU A 292 4.22 -18.64 21.71
N MET A 293 4.56 -17.34 21.73
CA MET A 293 5.69 -16.80 22.50
C MET A 293 5.29 -16.26 23.87
N ASN A 294 4.22 -16.73 24.49
CA ASN A 294 3.71 -16.22 25.78
C ASN A 294 4.68 -16.44 26.98
N TRP A 295 5.96 -16.13 26.77
CA TRP A 295 7.03 -16.26 27.75
C TRP A 295 7.20 -14.95 28.52
N ARG A 296 6.42 -14.79 29.58
CA ARG A 296 6.45 -13.61 30.48
C ARG A 296 7.85 -13.24 31.00
N LYS A 297 8.82 -14.18 31.02
CA LYS A 297 10.18 -13.94 31.52
C LYS A 297 11.20 -13.45 30.46
N ALA A 298 10.85 -13.44 29.16
CA ALA A 298 11.76 -13.13 28.07
C ALA A 298 11.12 -12.16 27.05
N GLU A 299 10.51 -11.08 27.54
CA GLU A 299 9.77 -10.13 26.72
C GLU A 299 10.59 -9.56 25.55
N LEU A 300 11.85 -9.19 25.81
CA LEU A 300 12.75 -8.67 24.77
C LEU A 300 13.01 -9.71 23.67
N ILE A 301 13.23 -10.97 24.03
CA ILE A 301 13.47 -12.06 23.08
C ILE A 301 12.20 -12.33 22.27
N SER A 302 11.04 -12.35 22.90
CA SER A 302 9.75 -12.51 22.23
C SER A 302 9.51 -11.41 21.20
N GLN A 303 9.76 -10.15 21.54
CA GLN A 303 9.63 -9.03 20.61
C GLN A 303 10.65 -9.10 19.46
N ALA A 304 11.89 -9.49 19.75
CA ALA A 304 12.91 -9.70 18.71
C ALA A 304 12.50 -10.79 17.71
N ILE A 305 11.98 -11.92 18.19
CA ILE A 305 11.47 -13.01 17.33
C ILE A 305 10.30 -12.51 16.48
N ILE A 306 9.34 -11.82 17.09
CA ILE A 306 8.17 -11.25 16.39
C ILE A 306 8.64 -10.32 15.26
N VAL A 307 9.48 -9.34 15.56
CA VAL A 307 9.98 -8.38 14.58
C VAL A 307 10.74 -9.09 13.45
N THR A 308 11.63 -10.02 13.80
CA THR A 308 12.40 -10.78 12.81
C THR A 308 11.49 -11.58 11.88
N THR A 309 10.47 -12.25 12.41
CA THR A 309 9.52 -13.04 11.60
C THR A 309 8.66 -12.16 10.70
N LEU A 310 8.21 -10.99 11.19
CA LEU A 310 7.45 -10.05 10.37
C LEU A 310 8.28 -9.51 9.19
N TRP A 311 9.56 -9.19 9.41
CA TRP A 311 10.44 -8.75 8.34
C TRP A 311 10.83 -9.89 7.39
N ALA A 312 11.00 -11.12 7.90
CA ALA A 312 11.20 -12.30 7.05
C ALA A 312 10.00 -12.54 6.13
N TYR A 313 8.78 -12.43 6.66
CA TYR A 313 7.56 -12.50 5.84
C TYR A 313 7.47 -11.32 4.85
N ALA A 314 7.81 -10.10 5.26
CA ALA A 314 7.83 -8.95 4.36
C ALA A 314 8.82 -9.13 3.20
N LEU A 315 10.00 -9.72 3.45
CA LEU A 315 10.97 -10.10 2.42
C LEU A 315 10.41 -11.21 1.51
N LEU A 316 9.77 -12.22 2.07
CA LEU A 316 9.15 -13.33 1.33
C LEU A 316 8.13 -12.83 0.32
N VAL A 317 7.33 -11.83 0.67
CA VAL A 317 6.31 -11.26 -0.21
C VAL A 317 6.81 -10.05 -1.03
N GLY A 318 8.13 -9.90 -1.15
CA GLY A 318 8.79 -8.92 -2.02
C GLY A 318 8.82 -7.48 -1.52
N LEU A 319 8.69 -7.23 -0.20
CA LEU A 319 8.67 -5.90 0.41
C LEU A 319 7.59 -4.98 -0.19
N SER A 320 6.41 -5.51 -0.46
CA SER A 320 5.32 -4.69 -0.97
C SER A 320 5.07 -3.47 -0.07
N PRO A 321 4.76 -2.28 -0.62
CA PRO A 321 4.66 -1.04 0.18
C PRO A 321 3.70 -1.14 1.37
N SER A 322 2.57 -1.83 1.23
CA SER A 322 1.59 -2.02 2.31
C SER A 322 2.14 -2.87 3.45
N VAL A 323 2.79 -3.99 3.10
CA VAL A 323 3.38 -4.92 4.08
C VAL A 323 4.55 -4.26 4.81
N THR A 324 5.43 -3.55 4.09
CA THR A 324 6.58 -2.84 4.67
C THR A 324 6.13 -1.79 5.69
N ARG A 325 5.09 -1.00 5.37
CA ARG A 325 4.53 -0.02 6.31
C ARG A 325 4.02 -0.68 7.59
N SER A 326 3.26 -1.76 7.43
CA SER A 326 2.67 -2.47 8.58
C SER A 326 3.74 -3.16 9.41
N ALA A 327 4.74 -3.80 8.78
CA ALA A 327 5.89 -4.37 9.48
C ALA A 327 6.63 -3.31 10.30
N PHE A 328 6.85 -2.13 9.72
CA PHE A 328 7.50 -1.02 10.41
C PHE A 328 6.65 -0.50 11.59
N MET A 329 5.34 -0.26 11.38
CA MET A 329 4.43 0.18 12.45
C MET A 329 4.39 -0.82 13.61
N ILE A 330 4.27 -2.12 13.33
CA ILE A 330 4.23 -3.16 14.35
C ILE A 330 5.60 -3.27 15.04
N SER A 331 6.71 -3.15 14.31
CA SER A 331 8.05 -3.16 14.90
C SER A 331 8.27 -2.01 15.89
N VAL A 332 7.85 -0.79 15.51
CA VAL A 332 7.93 0.37 16.42
C VAL A 332 7.05 0.16 17.64
N TYR A 333 5.82 -0.35 17.44
CA TYR A 333 4.93 -0.67 18.56
C TYR A 333 5.54 -1.72 19.49
N ALA A 334 6.08 -2.81 18.94
CA ALA A 334 6.74 -3.88 19.69
C ALA A 334 7.93 -3.38 20.52
N LEU A 335 8.77 -2.53 19.92
CA LEU A 335 9.93 -1.94 20.61
C LEU A 335 9.51 -0.99 21.74
N LEU A 336 8.45 -0.20 21.56
CA LEU A 336 7.94 0.71 22.57
C LEU A 336 7.26 -0.03 23.72
N SER A 337 6.67 -1.20 23.48
CA SER A 337 5.99 -2.01 24.51
C SER A 337 6.96 -2.60 25.52
N VAL A 338 8.20 -2.88 25.16
CA VAL A 338 9.24 -3.46 26.03
C VAL A 338 9.57 -2.55 27.23
N GLY A 339 9.31 -1.24 27.14
CA GLY A 339 9.64 -0.28 28.20
C GLY A 339 8.51 0.06 29.17
N TYR A 340 7.41 -0.69 29.21
CA TYR A 340 6.20 -0.38 30.01
C TYR A 340 5.69 1.07 29.82
N ARG A 341 6.03 1.68 28.68
CA ARG A 341 5.55 3.01 28.32
C ARG A 341 4.17 2.89 27.68
N ASP A 342 3.18 3.53 28.26
CA ASP A 342 1.90 3.81 27.60
C ASP A 342 2.18 4.63 26.32
N SER A 343 2.55 3.94 25.24
CA SER A 343 2.77 4.58 23.96
C SER A 343 1.41 5.00 23.42
N ALA A 344 1.18 6.31 23.31
CA ALA A 344 0.00 6.80 22.61
C ALA A 344 0.03 6.31 21.17
N PRO A 345 -0.91 5.47 20.71
CA PRO A 345 -0.85 4.86 19.37
C PRO A 345 -0.75 5.88 18.23
N ILE A 346 -1.31 7.09 18.44
CA ILE A 346 -1.22 8.20 17.48
C ILE A 346 0.22 8.71 17.35
N ASN A 347 1.01 8.72 18.43
CA ASN A 347 2.43 9.08 18.35
C ASN A 347 3.23 8.03 17.57
N THR A 348 2.95 6.76 17.77
CA THR A 348 3.57 5.67 17.01
C THR A 348 3.24 5.81 15.52
N LEU A 349 1.97 6.08 15.19
CA LEU A 349 1.53 6.33 13.82
C LEU A 349 2.25 7.55 13.20
N SER A 350 2.33 8.65 13.95
CA SER A 350 3.01 9.87 13.52
C SER A 350 4.51 9.66 13.31
N PHE A 351 5.17 8.97 14.23
CA PHE A 351 6.58 8.63 14.12
C PHE A 351 6.87 7.78 12.87
N THR A 352 6.06 6.75 12.63
CA THR A 352 6.23 5.90 11.44
C THR A 352 5.99 6.68 10.15
N ALA A 353 5.02 7.60 10.12
CA ALA A 353 4.81 8.48 8.98
C ALA A 353 6.03 9.37 8.72
N ILE A 354 6.57 10.01 9.76
CA ILE A 354 7.75 10.86 9.65
C ILE A 354 8.93 10.08 9.05
N VAL A 355 9.27 8.92 9.63
CA VAL A 355 10.41 8.12 9.17
C VAL A 355 10.21 7.67 7.72
N MET A 356 9.04 7.17 7.36
CA MET A 356 8.78 6.71 5.99
C MET A 356 8.81 7.84 4.96
N LEU A 357 8.30 9.02 5.32
CA LEU A 357 8.34 10.20 4.44
C LEU A 357 9.74 10.81 4.32
N ILE A 358 10.60 10.67 5.33
CA ILE A 358 12.01 11.05 5.22
C ILE A 358 12.74 10.10 4.25
N ILE A 359 12.48 8.79 4.33
CA ILE A 359 13.10 7.79 3.45
C ILE A 359 12.61 7.96 2.00
N ASN A 360 11.30 8.14 1.83
CA ASN A 360 10.70 8.33 0.50
C ASN A 360 9.56 9.38 0.57
N PRO A 361 9.87 10.67 0.33
CA PRO A 361 8.88 11.73 0.37
C PRO A 361 7.79 11.60 -0.71
N LEU A 362 8.09 10.93 -1.83
CA LEU A 362 7.12 10.68 -2.90
C LEU A 362 6.05 9.64 -2.50
N ALA A 363 6.28 8.86 -1.44
CA ALA A 363 5.28 7.95 -0.90
C ALA A 363 3.99 8.66 -0.45
N LEU A 364 4.05 9.97 -0.16
CA LEU A 364 2.87 10.78 0.16
C LEU A 364 1.81 10.72 -0.96
N TYR A 365 2.23 10.59 -2.22
CA TYR A 365 1.36 10.52 -3.40
C TYR A 365 0.94 9.09 -3.76
N ASP A 366 1.47 8.07 -3.08
CA ASP A 366 1.00 6.70 -3.25
C ASP A 366 -0.37 6.52 -2.57
N VAL A 367 -1.37 6.17 -3.37
CA VAL A 367 -2.74 5.90 -2.90
C VAL A 367 -2.77 4.88 -1.75
N SER A 368 -1.93 3.86 -1.84
CA SER A 368 -1.82 2.83 -0.80
C SER A 368 -1.27 3.39 0.52
N PHE A 369 -0.35 4.38 0.47
CA PHE A 369 0.14 5.09 1.66
C PHE A 369 -0.98 5.91 2.28
N GLN A 370 -1.68 6.73 1.49
CA GLN A 370 -2.76 7.59 1.95
C GLN A 370 -3.88 6.78 2.62
N LEU A 371 -4.38 5.75 1.93
CA LEU A 371 -5.45 4.89 2.46
C LEU A 371 -5.05 4.18 3.76
N SER A 372 -3.81 3.69 3.84
CA SER A 372 -3.31 2.98 5.03
C SER A 372 -3.24 3.89 6.26
N TYR A 373 -2.63 5.08 6.12
CA TYR A 373 -2.49 6.02 7.24
C TYR A 373 -3.83 6.62 7.68
N VAL A 374 -4.70 6.96 6.73
CA VAL A 374 -6.04 7.47 7.02
C VAL A 374 -6.88 6.39 7.72
N ALA A 375 -6.87 5.14 7.24
CA ALA A 375 -7.59 4.03 7.88
C ALA A 375 -7.15 3.84 9.34
N VAL A 376 -5.83 3.72 9.59
CA VAL A 376 -5.33 3.53 10.95
C VAL A 376 -5.65 4.74 11.84
N CYS A 377 -5.48 5.96 11.33
CA CYS A 377 -5.81 7.18 12.06
C CYS A 377 -7.28 7.20 12.48
N THR A 378 -8.20 6.93 11.55
CA THR A 378 -9.65 6.93 11.84
C THR A 378 -10.07 5.78 12.74
N ILE A 379 -9.45 4.62 12.65
CA ILE A 379 -9.67 3.52 13.61
C ILE A 379 -9.24 3.93 15.02
N LEU A 380 -8.06 4.54 15.18
CA LEU A 380 -7.56 4.99 16.49
C LEU A 380 -8.43 6.09 17.11
N LEU A 381 -8.84 7.07 16.30
CA LEU A 381 -9.74 8.14 16.70
C LEU A 381 -11.15 7.63 16.98
N GLY A 382 -11.70 6.78 16.11
CA GLY A 382 -13.02 6.19 16.24
C GLY A 382 -13.14 5.31 17.50
N ASN A 383 -12.12 4.50 17.79
CA ASN A 383 -12.12 3.64 18.96
C ASN A 383 -12.32 4.43 20.27
N SER A 384 -11.81 5.66 20.36
CA SER A 384 -11.98 6.53 21.52
C SER A 384 -13.42 7.03 21.70
N LEU A 385 -14.16 7.24 20.61
CA LEU A 385 -15.56 7.68 20.62
C LEU A 385 -16.51 6.51 20.87
N PHE A 386 -16.35 5.45 20.13
CA PHE A 386 -17.29 4.33 20.09
C PHE A 386 -17.20 3.39 21.30
N ARG A 387 -16.06 3.35 21.99
CA ARG A 387 -15.95 2.62 23.28
C ARG A 387 -16.95 3.11 24.32
N LYS A 388 -17.41 4.37 24.20
CA LYS A 388 -18.39 4.96 25.13
C LYS A 388 -19.85 4.72 24.72
N ALA A 389 -20.09 4.22 23.50
CA ALA A 389 -21.44 4.02 22.99
C ALA A 389 -22.18 2.84 23.67
N ILE A 390 -21.43 1.84 24.16
CA ILE A 390 -22.00 0.70 24.89
C ILE A 390 -21.30 0.61 26.25
N PRO A 391 -22.04 0.37 27.36
CA PRO A 391 -21.45 0.16 28.68
C PRO A 391 -20.45 -1.00 28.68
N ILE A 392 -19.24 -0.74 29.14
CA ILE A 392 -18.14 -1.73 29.14
C ILE A 392 -18.52 -2.97 29.97
N GLU A 393 -19.22 -2.80 31.08
CA GLU A 393 -19.67 -3.88 31.94
C GLU A 393 -20.58 -4.86 31.20
N TRP A 394 -21.55 -4.35 30.42
CA TRP A 394 -22.44 -5.18 29.61
C TRP A 394 -21.68 -5.93 28.53
N LEU A 395 -20.72 -5.26 27.89
CA LEU A 395 -19.91 -5.82 26.81
C LEU A 395 -18.95 -6.92 27.32
N MET A 396 -18.46 -6.80 28.55
CA MET A 396 -17.58 -7.80 29.16
C MET A 396 -18.31 -9.10 29.51
N ASN A 397 -19.59 -9.04 29.80
CA ASN A 397 -20.43 -10.22 30.07
C ASN A 397 -20.85 -10.98 28.80
N HIS A 398 -20.75 -10.35 27.61
CA HIS A 398 -21.21 -10.93 26.36
C HIS A 398 -20.04 -11.02 25.35
N ARG A 399 -19.19 -12.06 25.44
CA ARG A 399 -17.98 -12.22 24.62
C ARG A 399 -18.23 -12.15 23.11
N ILE A 400 -19.31 -12.79 22.64
CA ILE A 400 -19.67 -12.80 21.20
C ILE A 400 -20.04 -11.39 20.74
N VAL A 401 -20.86 -10.67 21.50
CA VAL A 401 -21.27 -9.30 21.18
C VAL A 401 -20.06 -8.36 21.17
N LYS A 402 -19.14 -8.52 22.13
CA LYS A 402 -17.89 -7.77 22.18
C LYS A 402 -17.05 -7.99 20.91
N TRP A 403 -16.98 -9.22 20.44
CA TRP A 403 -16.23 -9.55 19.23
C TRP A 403 -16.88 -8.94 17.96
N ILE A 404 -18.21 -9.14 17.80
CA ILE A 404 -18.99 -8.53 16.71
C ILE A 404 -18.85 -7.02 16.70
N TRP A 405 -19.03 -6.39 17.88
CA TRP A 405 -18.90 -4.94 18.05
C TRP A 405 -17.51 -4.44 17.65
N GLY A 406 -16.46 -5.17 18.04
CA GLY A 406 -15.08 -4.85 17.67
C GLY A 406 -14.84 -4.82 16.17
N ILE A 407 -15.29 -5.85 15.44
CA ILE A 407 -15.18 -5.92 13.97
C ILE A 407 -15.98 -4.78 13.33
N THR A 408 -17.22 -4.58 13.77
CA THR A 408 -18.09 -3.51 13.25
C THR A 408 -17.47 -2.14 13.42
N LEU A 409 -16.92 -1.85 14.60
CA LEU A 409 -16.26 -0.58 14.89
C LEU A 409 -15.04 -0.31 14.00
N VAL A 410 -14.16 -1.30 13.90
CA VAL A 410 -12.94 -1.18 13.08
C VAL A 410 -13.31 -0.98 11.61
N SER A 411 -14.25 -1.78 11.10
CA SER A 411 -14.69 -1.70 9.70
C SER A 411 -15.38 -0.37 9.40
N LEU A 412 -16.28 0.10 10.29
CA LEU A 412 -16.99 1.35 10.13
C LEU A 412 -16.03 2.56 10.19
N ALA A 413 -15.13 2.59 11.18
CA ALA A 413 -14.16 3.66 11.31
C ALA A 413 -13.21 3.71 10.10
N ALA A 414 -12.72 2.57 9.62
CA ALA A 414 -11.91 2.50 8.43
C ALA A 414 -12.66 2.98 7.19
N GLN A 415 -13.90 2.50 6.99
CA GLN A 415 -14.73 2.87 5.84
C GLN A 415 -15.05 4.35 5.82
N ILE A 416 -15.48 4.94 6.94
CA ILE A 416 -15.73 6.38 7.04
C ILE A 416 -14.48 7.17 6.68
N GLY A 417 -13.32 6.78 7.22
CA GLY A 417 -12.07 7.49 6.96
C GLY A 417 -11.59 7.38 5.53
N THR A 418 -11.69 6.21 4.93
CA THR A 418 -11.15 5.98 3.57
C THR A 418 -12.12 6.32 2.45
N ALA A 419 -13.44 6.37 2.71
CA ALA A 419 -14.44 6.60 1.68
C ALA A 419 -14.20 7.86 0.81
N PRO A 420 -13.84 9.04 1.36
CA PRO A 420 -13.59 10.21 0.53
C PRO A 420 -12.40 10.04 -0.41
N LEU A 421 -11.33 9.36 0.04
CA LEU A 421 -10.15 9.07 -0.79
C LEU A 421 -10.46 8.00 -1.85
N VAL A 422 -11.24 6.98 -1.52
CA VAL A 422 -11.68 5.96 -2.48
C VAL A 422 -12.56 6.60 -3.55
N ALA A 423 -13.48 7.48 -3.16
CA ALA A 423 -14.30 8.24 -4.07
C ALA A 423 -13.49 9.18 -4.97
N TYR A 424 -12.44 9.81 -4.44
CA TYR A 424 -11.53 10.67 -5.20
C TYR A 424 -10.69 9.88 -6.21
N HIS A 425 -10.06 8.76 -5.79
CA HIS A 425 -9.15 8.03 -6.66
C HIS A 425 -9.83 7.06 -7.62
N PHE A 426 -10.94 6.47 -7.21
CA PHE A 426 -11.56 5.35 -7.96
C PHE A 426 -12.99 5.64 -8.42
N GLY A 427 -13.66 6.69 -7.91
CA GLY A 427 -15.06 6.97 -8.25
C GLY A 427 -16.03 5.87 -7.82
N VAL A 428 -15.70 5.13 -6.75
CA VAL A 428 -16.50 3.99 -6.28
C VAL A 428 -16.79 4.14 -4.79
N PHE A 429 -17.99 3.75 -4.39
CA PHE A 429 -18.35 3.58 -2.99
C PHE A 429 -19.13 2.28 -2.82
N ASN A 430 -18.77 1.48 -1.82
CA ASN A 430 -19.37 0.17 -1.58
C ASN A 430 -20.07 0.17 -0.22
N PRO A 431 -21.39 0.45 -0.16
CA PRO A 431 -22.14 0.45 1.09
C PRO A 431 -22.12 -0.90 1.81
N CYS A 432 -22.18 -1.99 1.05
CA CYS A 432 -22.18 -3.35 1.58
C CYS A 432 -20.79 -3.86 2.06
N ALA A 433 -19.73 -3.06 1.93
CA ALA A 433 -18.40 -3.47 2.38
C ALA A 433 -18.34 -3.78 3.90
N LEU A 434 -19.18 -3.11 4.72
CA LEU A 434 -19.29 -3.40 6.14
C LEU A 434 -19.83 -4.82 6.39
N LEU A 435 -20.86 -5.21 5.64
CA LEU A 435 -21.44 -6.56 5.69
C LEU A 435 -20.43 -7.60 5.19
N ALA A 436 -19.77 -7.31 4.06
CA ALA A 436 -18.72 -8.17 3.52
C ALA A 436 -17.59 -8.39 4.54
N ASN A 437 -17.08 -7.35 5.18
CA ASN A 437 -16.00 -7.43 6.14
C ASN A 437 -16.34 -8.27 7.38
N PHE A 438 -17.61 -8.31 7.77
CA PHE A 438 -18.06 -9.13 8.89
C PHE A 438 -17.78 -10.62 8.69
N PHE A 439 -17.96 -11.13 7.47
CA PHE A 439 -17.67 -12.52 7.12
C PHE A 439 -16.22 -12.71 6.67
N LEU A 440 -15.69 -11.73 5.92
CA LEU A 440 -14.39 -11.85 5.30
C LEU A 440 -13.23 -11.85 6.29
N ILE A 441 -13.28 -11.00 7.32
CA ILE A 441 -12.16 -10.90 8.28
C ILE A 441 -11.92 -12.24 8.99
N PRO A 442 -12.95 -12.94 9.55
CA PRO A 442 -12.74 -14.26 10.14
C PRO A 442 -12.29 -15.31 9.12
N LEU A 443 -12.93 -15.36 7.94
CA LEU A 443 -12.59 -16.35 6.92
C LEU A 443 -11.18 -16.12 6.34
N ALA A 444 -10.78 -14.87 6.11
CA ALA A 444 -9.44 -14.52 5.69
C ALA A 444 -8.39 -14.90 6.76
N THR A 445 -8.70 -14.68 8.03
CA THR A 445 -7.85 -15.10 9.14
C THR A 445 -7.67 -16.61 9.13
N LEU A 446 -8.76 -17.36 8.98
CA LEU A 446 -8.73 -18.82 8.91
C LEU A 446 -7.98 -19.33 7.68
N THR A 447 -8.13 -18.66 6.53
CA THR A 447 -7.38 -18.96 5.29
C THR A 447 -5.88 -18.87 5.52
N ILE A 448 -5.40 -17.79 6.15
CA ILE A 448 -3.96 -17.60 6.43
C ILE A 448 -3.46 -18.68 7.40
N ILE A 449 -4.20 -18.95 8.48
CA ILE A 449 -3.81 -19.96 9.48
C ILE A 449 -3.74 -21.36 8.83
N LEU A 450 -4.78 -21.76 8.09
CA LEU A 450 -4.82 -23.07 7.43
C LEU A 450 -3.73 -23.22 6.37
N THR A 451 -3.43 -22.15 5.62
CA THR A 451 -2.30 -22.18 4.65
C THR A 451 -0.96 -22.37 5.35
N ILE A 452 -0.71 -21.65 6.46
CA ILE A 452 0.51 -21.83 7.24
C ILE A 452 0.59 -23.26 7.78
N LEU A 453 -0.51 -23.82 8.31
CA LEU A 453 -0.56 -25.19 8.81
C LEU A 453 -0.33 -26.20 7.69
N ALA A 454 -0.96 -26.05 6.52
CA ALA A 454 -0.76 -26.94 5.38
C ALA A 454 0.70 -26.93 4.89
N LEU A 455 1.32 -25.74 4.79
CA LEU A 455 2.73 -25.61 4.39
C LEU A 455 3.71 -26.13 5.44
N THR A 456 3.43 -26.00 6.73
CA THR A 456 4.31 -26.50 7.79
C THR A 456 4.19 -28.01 7.99
N THR A 457 3.07 -28.62 7.62
CA THR A 457 2.81 -30.06 7.73
C THR A 457 3.06 -30.85 6.45
N ILE A 458 3.74 -30.26 5.47
CA ILE A 458 4.02 -30.87 4.16
C ILE A 458 4.74 -32.23 4.27
N TRP A 459 5.50 -32.42 5.34
CA TRP A 459 6.20 -33.68 5.67
C TRP A 459 5.25 -34.82 6.08
N PHE A 460 3.99 -34.50 6.43
CA PHE A 460 2.93 -35.45 6.80
C PHE A 460 1.75 -35.29 5.85
N PRO A 461 1.74 -36.01 4.69
CA PRO A 461 0.76 -35.79 3.63
C PRO A 461 -0.70 -35.84 4.09
N TRP A 462 -1.07 -36.84 4.91
CA TRP A 462 -2.43 -36.98 5.42
C TRP A 462 -2.90 -35.76 6.25
N LEU A 463 -1.99 -35.14 7.00
CA LEU A 463 -2.30 -33.96 7.82
C LEU A 463 -2.37 -32.69 6.95
N SER A 464 -1.45 -32.57 6.00
CA SER A 464 -1.47 -31.50 5.01
C SER A 464 -2.76 -31.55 4.18
N ASP A 465 -3.18 -32.73 3.69
CA ASP A 465 -4.40 -32.90 2.91
C ASP A 465 -5.66 -32.51 3.71
N LEU A 466 -5.69 -32.81 5.02
CA LEU A 466 -6.77 -32.38 5.90
C LEU A 466 -6.87 -30.86 5.96
N PHE A 467 -5.74 -30.16 6.15
CA PHE A 467 -5.71 -28.70 6.16
C PHE A 467 -6.05 -28.09 4.80
N VAL A 468 -5.58 -28.69 3.70
CA VAL A 468 -5.92 -28.26 2.34
C VAL A 468 -7.40 -28.43 2.04
N MET A 469 -8.03 -29.53 2.49
CA MET A 469 -9.47 -29.72 2.35
C MET A 469 -10.26 -28.67 3.12
N ALA A 470 -9.89 -28.41 4.37
CA ALA A 470 -10.51 -27.36 5.19
C ALA A 470 -10.29 -25.95 4.56
N LEU A 471 -9.09 -25.67 4.06
CA LEU A 471 -8.74 -24.44 3.37
C LEU A 471 -9.59 -24.22 2.12
N SER A 472 -9.73 -25.27 1.29
CA SER A 472 -10.59 -25.22 0.10
C SER A 472 -12.04 -24.88 0.45
N PHE A 473 -12.59 -25.52 1.49
CA PHE A 473 -13.94 -25.25 1.97
C PHE A 473 -14.10 -23.78 2.42
N VAL A 474 -13.15 -23.27 3.21
CA VAL A 474 -13.17 -21.89 3.72
C VAL A 474 -13.13 -20.88 2.57
N VAL A 475 -12.23 -21.06 1.60
CA VAL A 475 -12.10 -20.11 0.48
C VAL A 475 -13.31 -20.20 -0.46
N LYS A 476 -13.85 -21.39 -0.73
CA LYS A 476 -15.09 -21.53 -1.50
C LYS A 476 -16.27 -20.86 -0.82
N THR A 477 -16.41 -21.04 0.49
CA THR A 477 -17.43 -20.35 1.29
C THR A 477 -17.27 -18.85 1.22
N MET A 478 -16.02 -18.35 1.34
CA MET A 478 -15.71 -16.92 1.24
C MET A 478 -16.09 -16.36 -0.13
N ASN A 479 -15.72 -17.04 -1.22
CA ASN A 479 -16.07 -16.62 -2.59
C ASN A 479 -17.59 -16.62 -2.81
N HIS A 480 -18.30 -17.62 -2.31
CA HIS A 480 -19.76 -17.71 -2.42
C HIS A 480 -20.46 -16.59 -1.64
N LEU A 481 -20.05 -16.32 -0.40
CA LEU A 481 -20.61 -15.22 0.40
C LEU A 481 -20.38 -13.85 -0.27
N LEU A 482 -19.20 -13.63 -0.86
CA LEU A 482 -18.93 -12.41 -1.61
C LEU A 482 -19.82 -12.27 -2.83
N GLN A 483 -20.05 -13.36 -3.55
CA GLN A 483 -20.96 -13.36 -4.69
C GLN A 483 -22.38 -12.97 -4.25
N LEU A 484 -22.89 -13.53 -3.16
CA LEU A 484 -24.19 -13.14 -2.60
C LEU A 484 -24.25 -11.66 -2.22
N VAL A 485 -23.17 -11.10 -1.65
CA VAL A 485 -23.10 -9.67 -1.34
C VAL A 485 -23.15 -8.81 -2.62
N THR A 486 -22.55 -9.26 -3.72
CA THR A 486 -22.59 -8.50 -4.99
C THR A 486 -23.95 -8.53 -5.67
N GLU A 487 -24.80 -9.52 -5.37
CA GLU A 487 -26.18 -9.62 -5.87
C GLU A 487 -27.14 -8.64 -5.16
N ILE A 488 -26.73 -8.09 -4.00
CA ILE A 488 -27.55 -7.09 -3.30
C ILE A 488 -27.66 -5.82 -4.14
N PRO A 489 -28.88 -5.28 -4.38
CA PRO A 489 -29.04 -4.02 -5.09
C PRO A 489 -28.24 -2.90 -4.43
N TYR A 490 -27.57 -2.09 -5.24
CA TYR A 490 -26.71 -0.98 -4.75
C TYR A 490 -25.51 -1.42 -3.90
N SER A 491 -25.06 -2.68 -4.01
CA SER A 491 -23.85 -3.15 -3.33
C SER A 491 -22.61 -2.34 -3.68
N HIS A 492 -22.57 -1.76 -4.88
CA HIS A 492 -21.53 -0.86 -5.36
C HIS A 492 -22.16 0.32 -6.12
N LEU A 493 -21.65 1.50 -5.84
CA LEU A 493 -22.06 2.74 -6.49
C LEU A 493 -20.86 3.28 -7.26
N ASN A 494 -21.03 3.48 -8.57
CA ASN A 494 -20.03 4.10 -9.43
C ASN A 494 -20.48 5.52 -9.74
N PHE A 495 -19.58 6.48 -9.59
CA PHE A 495 -19.83 7.89 -9.89
C PHE A 495 -18.54 8.53 -10.43
N GLU A 496 -18.65 9.74 -10.91
CA GLU A 496 -17.45 10.48 -11.30
C GLU A 496 -16.54 10.73 -10.09
N PRO A 497 -15.21 10.54 -10.24
CA PRO A 497 -14.28 10.78 -9.15
C PRO A 497 -14.44 12.18 -8.55
N PHE A 498 -14.39 12.26 -7.22
CA PHE A 498 -14.52 13.53 -6.52
C PHE A 498 -13.37 14.48 -6.88
N SER A 499 -13.66 15.79 -6.90
CA SER A 499 -12.60 16.79 -7.00
C SER A 499 -11.77 16.84 -5.70
N VAL A 500 -10.53 17.31 -5.79
CA VAL A 500 -9.65 17.52 -4.62
C VAL A 500 -10.33 18.44 -3.60
N ILE A 501 -10.97 19.51 -4.08
CA ILE A 501 -11.66 20.50 -3.22
C ILE A 501 -12.78 19.84 -2.43
N LEU A 502 -13.63 19.05 -3.09
CA LEU A 502 -14.74 18.34 -2.44
C LEU A 502 -14.21 17.35 -1.39
N THR A 503 -13.16 16.60 -1.73
CA THR A 503 -12.53 15.63 -0.82
C THR A 503 -11.98 16.31 0.43
N LEU A 504 -11.26 17.42 0.27
CA LEU A 504 -10.75 18.22 1.41
C LEU A 504 -11.90 18.80 2.25
N PHE A 505 -12.95 19.30 1.61
CA PHE A 505 -14.13 19.81 2.31
C PHE A 505 -14.80 18.75 3.17
N ILE A 506 -14.96 17.52 2.65
CA ILE A 506 -15.52 16.40 3.41
C ILE A 506 -14.63 16.08 4.63
N TYR A 507 -13.30 16.05 4.48
CA TYR A 507 -12.40 15.80 5.63
C TYR A 507 -12.45 16.91 6.67
N ILE A 508 -12.60 18.17 6.26
CA ILE A 508 -12.79 19.31 7.19
C ILE A 508 -14.09 19.12 7.97
N LEU A 509 -15.20 18.79 7.31
CA LEU A 509 -16.48 18.53 7.95
C LEU A 509 -16.40 17.36 8.93
N MET A 510 -15.73 16.26 8.55
CA MET A 510 -15.49 15.11 9.43
C MET A 510 -14.67 15.51 10.66
N GLY A 511 -13.64 16.33 10.50
CA GLY A 511 -12.84 16.85 11.61
C GLY A 511 -13.66 17.72 12.57
N ILE A 512 -14.50 18.60 12.05
CA ILE A 512 -15.41 19.43 12.85
C ILE A 512 -16.41 18.55 13.62
N ALA A 513 -17.04 17.59 12.94
CA ALA A 513 -17.99 16.65 13.54
C ALA A 513 -17.32 15.84 14.67
N PHE A 514 -16.09 15.39 14.46
CA PHE A 514 -15.31 14.69 15.48
C PHE A 514 -15.03 15.56 16.72
N ILE A 515 -14.61 16.82 16.52
CA ILE A 515 -14.35 17.76 17.62
C ILE A 515 -15.65 18.05 18.40
N LEU A 516 -16.77 18.25 17.69
CA LEU A 516 -18.08 18.48 18.32
C LEU A 516 -18.54 17.26 19.13
N SER A 517 -18.35 16.05 18.60
CA SER A 517 -18.67 14.80 19.29
C SER A 517 -17.87 14.65 20.57
N ILE A 518 -16.57 14.97 20.58
CA ILE A 518 -15.75 14.97 21.79
C ILE A 518 -16.25 16.00 22.80
N LYS A 519 -16.58 17.21 22.37
CA LYS A 519 -17.11 18.25 23.27
C LYS A 519 -18.45 17.82 23.88
N TYR A 520 -19.35 17.29 23.09
CA TYR A 520 -20.64 16.78 23.54
C TYR A 520 -20.49 15.67 24.61
N LEU A 521 -19.63 14.68 24.35
CA LEU A 521 -19.34 13.61 25.31
C LEU A 521 -18.70 14.11 26.59
N LYS A 522 -17.87 15.17 26.54
CA LYS A 522 -17.31 15.81 27.72
C LYS A 522 -18.37 16.50 28.56
N MET A 523 -19.30 17.24 27.94
CA MET A 523 -20.38 17.91 28.66
C MET A 523 -21.30 16.92 29.38
N HIS A 524 -21.67 15.81 28.74
CA HIS A 524 -22.50 14.77 29.34
C HIS A 524 -21.80 13.95 30.44
N CYS A 525 -20.45 13.85 30.45
CA CYS A 525 -19.70 13.23 31.55
C CYS A 525 -19.53 14.15 32.77
N ILE A 526 -19.76 15.45 32.64
CA ILE A 526 -19.68 16.41 33.75
C ILE A 526 -21.03 16.51 34.47
N ILE A 527 -22.13 16.15 33.78
CA ILE A 527 -23.51 16.25 34.31
C ILE A 527 -23.96 14.94 35.00
N LYS A 528 -23.23 13.84 34.82
CA LYS A 528 -23.37 12.60 35.62
C LYS A 528 -22.25 12.51 36.64
#